data_5a935f3be48f6ed2d6717343d071b65c
#
_entry.id   5a935f3be48f6ed2d6717343d071b65c
#
_cell.length_a   1.000
_cell.length_b   1.000
_cell.length_c   1.000
_cell.angle_alpha   90.00
_cell.angle_beta   90.00
_cell.angle_gamma   90.00
#
_symmetry.space_group_name_H-M   'P 1'
#
loop_
_entity.id
_entity.type
_entity.pdbx_description
1 polymer ?
#
loop_
_entity_poly.entity_id
_entity_poly.type
_entity_poly.pdbx_seq_one_letter_code
_entity_poly.pdbx_strand_id
1 'polypeptide(L)'
;MRAPSWRKRCEKAVRALLLLFLGGALAAPAQAKSMQLVGYAGVLGEWELTATVTENALGWTREFSGPLSMKHVGICTQDGPEEKTGALRLRISAASSRLNATLSVAGVECTYSGQLSDAYSGTMNCPGRRGVPLKLWVK
;
A
#
# COMPACT_ATOMS: atom_id res chain seq x y z
N MET A 1 -71.79 26.54 9.30
CA MET A 1 -70.53 26.83 8.60
C MET A 1 -69.59 25.60 8.70
N ARG A 2 -69.41 24.90 7.59
CA ARG A 2 -68.53 23.73 7.54
C ARG A 2 -67.15 24.20 7.07
N ALA A 3 -66.15 24.05 7.91
CA ALA A 3 -64.75 24.33 7.51
C ALA A 3 -64.26 23.35 6.44
N PRO A 4 -63.58 23.80 5.40
CA PRO A 4 -63.18 22.93 4.30
C PRO A 4 -62.06 21.98 4.75
N SER A 5 -62.18 20.74 4.30
CA SER A 5 -61.33 19.57 4.60
C SER A 5 -59.92 19.61 4.00
N TRP A 6 -59.31 20.77 3.91
CA TRP A 6 -58.00 20.95 3.29
C TRP A 6 -56.82 20.52 4.17
N ARG A 7 -57.04 20.46 5.49
CA ARG A 7 -55.97 20.08 6.43
C ARG A 7 -55.55 18.60 6.34
N LYS A 8 -56.49 17.74 5.93
CA LYS A 8 -56.20 16.28 5.89
C LYS A 8 -55.44 15.80 4.68
N ARG A 9 -55.31 16.62 3.62
CA ARG A 9 -54.56 16.26 2.40
C ARG A 9 -53.06 16.60 2.49
N CYS A 10 -52.70 17.63 3.22
CA CYS A 10 -51.27 17.98 3.40
C CYS A 10 -50.54 17.04 4.33
N GLU A 11 -51.24 16.47 5.31
CA GLU A 11 -50.62 15.59 6.30
C GLU A 11 -50.19 14.22 5.71
N LYS A 12 -50.94 13.72 4.73
CA LYS A 12 -50.58 12.49 4.03
C LYS A 12 -49.46 12.68 3.02
N ALA A 13 -49.35 13.84 2.40
CA ALA A 13 -48.25 14.17 1.46
C ALA A 13 -46.91 14.38 2.20
N VAL A 14 -46.92 14.98 3.41
CA VAL A 14 -45.71 15.18 4.20
C VAL A 14 -45.18 13.87 4.77
N ARG A 15 -46.06 12.96 5.19
CA ARG A 15 -45.66 11.62 5.69
C ARG A 15 -45.09 10.71 4.58
N ALA A 16 -45.57 10.84 3.36
CA ALA A 16 -45.01 10.08 2.22
C ALA A 16 -43.63 10.61 1.77
N LEU A 17 -43.33 11.91 1.95
CA LEU A 17 -42.05 12.51 1.60
C LEU A 17 -40.95 12.22 2.63
N LEU A 18 -41.35 12.00 3.91
CA LEU A 18 -40.37 11.74 4.99
C LEU A 18 -39.83 10.30 4.99
N LEU A 19 -40.51 9.37 4.34
CA LEU A 19 -40.10 7.96 4.28
C LEU A 19 -39.13 7.65 3.11
N LEU A 20 -38.93 8.58 2.20
CA LEU A 20 -38.02 8.40 1.06
C LEU A 20 -36.58 8.85 1.35
N PHE A 21 -36.30 9.46 2.51
CA PHE A 21 -34.96 9.94 2.86
C PHE A 21 -34.14 9.03 3.78
N LEU A 22 -34.68 7.88 4.22
CA LEU A 22 -33.97 6.95 5.13
C LEU A 22 -33.27 5.80 4.43
N GLY A 23 -33.10 5.83 3.11
CA GLY A 23 -32.45 4.78 2.32
C GLY A 23 -31.04 5.08 1.81
N GLY A 24 -30.42 6.16 2.26
CA GLY A 24 -29.01 6.43 1.98
C GLY A 24 -28.09 5.58 2.86
N ALA A 25 -27.90 4.30 2.51
CA ALA A 25 -26.80 3.53 3.06
C ALA A 25 -25.50 4.27 2.63
N LEU A 26 -24.90 5.00 3.56
CA LEU A 26 -23.53 5.49 3.45
C LEU A 26 -22.65 4.25 3.38
N ALA A 27 -22.39 3.74 2.17
CA ALA A 27 -21.35 2.78 1.93
C ALA A 27 -20.04 3.48 2.31
N ALA A 28 -19.52 3.21 3.50
CA ALA A 28 -18.20 3.65 3.89
C ALA A 28 -17.23 3.08 2.85
N PRO A 29 -16.34 3.90 2.24
CA PRO A 29 -15.36 3.38 1.30
C PRO A 29 -14.52 2.35 2.06
N ALA A 30 -14.45 1.12 1.53
CA ALA A 30 -13.56 0.09 2.06
C ALA A 30 -12.13 0.65 1.96
N GLN A 31 -11.53 0.99 3.09
CA GLN A 31 -10.16 1.49 3.13
C GLN A 31 -9.23 0.35 2.73
N ALA A 32 -8.51 0.52 1.62
CA ALA A 32 -7.46 -0.39 1.22
C ALA A 32 -6.39 -0.44 2.32
N LYS A 33 -6.00 -1.66 2.73
CA LYS A 33 -4.97 -1.86 3.76
C LYS A 33 -3.63 -1.34 3.26
N SER A 34 -3.06 -0.38 3.95
CA SER A 34 -1.71 0.13 3.66
C SER A 34 -0.70 -0.43 4.65
N MET A 35 0.53 -0.55 4.20
CA MET A 35 1.65 -1.10 4.96
C MET A 35 2.90 -0.30 4.68
N GLN A 36 3.65 0.01 5.73
CA GLN A 36 4.96 0.64 5.60
C GLN A 36 6.06 -0.40 5.66
N LEU A 37 7.04 -0.25 4.78
CA LEU A 37 8.21 -1.09 4.71
C LEU A 37 9.45 -0.22 4.91
N VAL A 38 10.37 -0.74 5.68
CA VAL A 38 11.72 -0.17 5.85
C VAL A 38 12.72 -1.29 5.60
N GLY A 39 13.83 -0.98 4.98
CA GLY A 39 14.85 -1.98 4.71
C GLY A 39 16.22 -1.40 4.49
N TYR A 40 17.18 -2.31 4.41
CA TYR A 40 18.56 -1.98 4.10
C TYR A 40 19.09 -2.94 3.05
N ALA A 41 19.64 -2.37 1.97
CA ALA A 41 20.25 -3.10 0.86
C ALA A 41 21.75 -2.89 0.82
N GLY A 42 22.47 -3.91 0.32
CA GLY A 42 23.92 -3.92 0.21
C GLY A 42 24.59 -4.72 1.32
N VAL A 43 25.88 -5.04 1.11
CA VAL A 43 26.66 -5.88 2.02
C VAL A 43 26.81 -5.24 3.41
N LEU A 44 26.93 -3.92 3.45
CA LEU A 44 27.06 -3.13 4.69
C LEU A 44 25.77 -2.38 5.03
N GLY A 45 24.65 -2.63 4.32
CA GLY A 45 23.40 -1.90 4.51
C GLY A 45 23.50 -0.43 4.10
N GLU A 46 24.30 -0.15 3.09
CA GLU A 46 24.61 1.22 2.63
C GLU A 46 23.43 1.94 1.97
N TRP A 47 22.40 1.21 1.59
CA TRP A 47 21.17 1.77 1.04
C TRP A 47 19.99 1.55 1.99
N GLU A 48 19.43 2.62 2.51
CA GLU A 48 18.16 2.61 3.23
C GLU A 48 16.99 2.62 2.24
N LEU A 49 16.04 1.72 2.42
CA LEU A 49 14.84 1.59 1.61
C LEU A 49 13.62 1.93 2.45
N THR A 50 12.75 2.77 1.94
CA THR A 50 11.44 3.06 2.52
C THR A 50 10.36 2.93 1.46
N ALA A 51 9.23 2.31 1.81
CA ALA A 51 8.10 2.20 0.90
C ALA A 51 6.78 2.25 1.68
N THR A 52 5.76 2.81 1.05
CA THR A 52 4.37 2.71 1.51
C THR A 52 3.58 2.00 0.43
N VAL A 53 3.10 0.81 0.74
CA VAL A 53 2.38 -0.03 -0.21
C VAL A 53 0.94 -0.24 0.22
N THR A 54 0.05 -0.37 -0.74
CA THR A 54 -1.38 -0.58 -0.54
C THR A 54 -1.77 -1.92 -1.13
N GLU A 55 -2.63 -2.65 -0.43
CA GLU A 55 -3.14 -3.95 -0.88
C GLU A 55 -4.01 -3.80 -2.12
N ASN A 56 -3.66 -4.53 -3.16
CA ASN A 56 -4.47 -4.71 -4.35
C ASN A 56 -5.21 -6.04 -4.23
N ALA A 57 -6.51 -5.99 -3.98
CA ALA A 57 -7.34 -7.19 -3.86
C ALA A 57 -7.66 -7.75 -5.26
N LEU A 58 -6.72 -8.46 -5.85
CA LEU A 58 -6.90 -9.18 -7.11
C LEU A 58 -6.76 -10.69 -6.88
N GLY A 59 -7.90 -11.37 -6.66
CA GLY A 59 -7.96 -12.83 -6.56
C GLY A 59 -7.45 -13.39 -5.22
N TRP A 60 -6.84 -14.57 -5.27
CA TRP A 60 -6.40 -15.35 -4.10
C TRP A 60 -5.02 -14.93 -3.55
N THR A 61 -4.28 -14.09 -4.28
CA THR A 61 -2.93 -13.65 -3.90
C THR A 61 -2.99 -12.24 -3.32
N ARG A 62 -2.41 -12.07 -2.13
CA ARG A 62 -2.26 -10.74 -1.53
C ARG A 62 -1.07 -10.04 -2.17
N GLU A 63 -1.37 -9.10 -3.03
CA GLU A 63 -0.39 -8.25 -3.69
C GLU A 63 -0.47 -6.83 -3.14
N PHE A 64 0.68 -6.21 -2.93
CA PHE A 64 0.80 -4.84 -2.46
C PHE A 64 1.66 -4.06 -3.43
N SER A 65 1.32 -2.81 -3.69
CA SER A 65 2.12 -1.92 -4.51
C SER A 65 2.11 -0.49 -4.02
N GLY A 66 3.16 0.25 -4.31
CA GLY A 66 3.27 1.65 -3.94
C GLY A 66 4.63 2.26 -4.23
N PRO A 67 4.79 3.53 -3.87
CA PRO A 67 6.03 4.26 -4.07
C PRO A 67 7.16 3.72 -3.18
N LEU A 68 8.37 3.81 -3.71
CA LEU A 68 9.62 3.38 -3.10
C LEU A 68 10.64 4.54 -3.16
N SER A 69 11.35 4.74 -2.06
CA SER A 69 12.56 5.59 -2.01
C SER A 69 13.74 4.78 -1.48
N MET A 70 14.89 4.95 -2.10
CA MET A 70 16.18 4.41 -1.66
C MET A 70 17.17 5.54 -1.46
N LYS A 71 17.78 5.59 -0.29
CA LYS A 71 18.74 6.61 0.10
C LYS A 71 20.09 5.97 0.42
N HIS A 72 21.16 6.48 -0.19
CA HIS A 72 22.52 6.01 0.07
C HIS A 72 23.03 6.62 1.38
N VAL A 73 23.06 5.82 2.43
CA VAL A 73 23.45 6.28 3.78
C VAL A 73 24.91 5.98 4.15
N GLY A 74 25.60 5.23 3.30
CA GLY A 74 27.00 4.83 3.51
C GLY A 74 28.04 5.86 3.10
N ILE A 75 27.67 6.93 2.39
CA ILE A 75 28.58 7.96 1.89
C ILE A 75 28.05 9.34 2.22
N CYS A 76 28.85 10.16 2.86
CA CYS A 76 28.56 11.58 3.06
C CYS A 76 29.06 12.35 1.83
N THR A 77 28.17 12.98 1.09
CA THR A 77 28.50 13.91 0.00
C THR A 77 28.15 15.33 0.40
N GLN A 78 28.78 16.32 -0.23
CA GLN A 78 28.51 17.75 0.05
C GLN A 78 27.07 18.13 -0.24
N ASP A 79 26.43 17.46 -1.23
CA ASP A 79 25.06 17.71 -1.67
C ASP A 79 24.02 16.84 -0.93
N GLY A 80 24.42 16.13 0.12
CA GLY A 80 23.59 15.18 0.86
C GLY A 80 23.63 13.76 0.27
N PRO A 81 22.86 12.81 0.85
CA PRO A 81 22.84 11.44 0.39
C PRO A 81 22.17 11.32 -0.98
N GLU A 82 22.70 10.45 -1.84
CA GLU A 82 22.07 10.10 -3.11
C GLU A 82 20.72 9.45 -2.81
N GLU A 83 19.66 9.91 -3.47
CA GLU A 83 18.32 9.38 -3.35
C GLU A 83 17.78 8.92 -4.71
N LYS A 84 17.18 7.74 -4.75
CA LYS A 84 16.53 7.17 -5.92
C LYS A 84 15.09 6.83 -5.55
N THR A 85 14.18 7.19 -6.43
CA THR A 85 12.76 6.89 -6.27
C THR A 85 12.29 5.88 -7.30
N GLY A 86 11.18 5.23 -7.00
CA GLY A 86 10.60 4.24 -7.88
C GLY A 86 9.32 3.66 -7.34
N ALA A 87 9.05 2.41 -7.70
CA ALA A 87 7.87 1.68 -7.29
C ALA A 87 8.25 0.29 -6.78
N LEU A 88 7.49 -0.18 -5.80
CA LEU A 88 7.58 -1.52 -5.24
C LEU A 88 6.25 -2.25 -5.48
N ARG A 89 6.36 -3.48 -5.95
CA ARG A 89 5.26 -4.44 -6.00
C ARG A 89 5.70 -5.70 -5.30
N LEU A 90 4.90 -6.18 -4.35
CA LEU A 90 5.27 -7.36 -3.57
C LEU A 90 4.09 -8.31 -3.35
N ARG A 91 4.43 -9.57 -3.14
CA ARG A 91 3.51 -10.64 -2.75
C ARG A 91 4.03 -11.32 -1.50
N ILE A 92 3.15 -11.49 -0.51
CA ILE A 92 3.46 -12.19 0.73
C ILE A 92 2.71 -13.51 0.73
N SER A 93 3.45 -14.61 0.88
CA SER A 93 2.89 -15.94 1.09
C SER A 93 2.89 -16.26 2.58
N ALA A 94 1.71 -16.29 3.20
CA ALA A 94 1.57 -16.65 4.60
C ALA A 94 1.98 -18.11 4.87
N ALA A 95 1.70 -19.01 3.93
CA ALA A 95 2.00 -20.43 4.07
C ALA A 95 3.51 -20.74 4.10
N SER A 96 4.31 -19.99 3.34
CA SER A 96 5.77 -20.21 3.24
C SER A 96 6.59 -19.14 3.96
N SER A 97 5.94 -18.15 4.59
CA SER A 97 6.61 -16.99 5.21
C SER A 97 7.60 -16.30 4.27
N ARG A 98 7.28 -16.27 2.98
CA ARG A 98 8.12 -15.73 1.92
C ARG A 98 7.54 -14.47 1.34
N LEU A 99 8.39 -13.50 1.08
CA LEU A 99 8.09 -12.28 0.37
C LEU A 99 8.85 -12.26 -0.96
N ASN A 100 8.12 -12.12 -2.06
CA ASN A 100 8.69 -11.87 -3.39
C ASN A 100 8.30 -10.47 -3.84
N ALA A 101 9.24 -9.73 -4.38
CA ALA A 101 9.01 -8.36 -4.80
C ALA A 101 9.71 -8.03 -6.12
N THR A 102 9.13 -7.06 -6.82
CA THR A 102 9.75 -6.37 -7.94
C THR A 102 9.92 -4.90 -7.55
N LEU A 103 11.14 -4.41 -7.65
CA LEU A 103 11.51 -3.03 -7.38
C LEU A 103 11.88 -2.36 -8.70
N SER A 104 11.17 -1.31 -9.07
CA SER A 104 11.57 -0.45 -10.19
C SER A 104 12.19 0.81 -9.62
N VAL A 105 13.49 0.98 -9.75
CA VAL A 105 14.25 2.10 -9.16
C VAL A 105 15.03 2.80 -10.27
N ALA A 106 14.80 4.09 -10.45
CA ALA A 106 15.46 4.90 -11.47
C ALA A 106 15.42 4.25 -12.87
N GLY A 107 14.29 3.61 -13.23
CA GLY A 107 14.11 2.93 -14.51
C GLY A 107 14.74 1.54 -14.61
N VAL A 108 15.37 1.03 -13.55
CA VAL A 108 15.93 -0.31 -13.47
C VAL A 108 15.01 -1.22 -12.68
N GLU A 109 14.64 -2.36 -13.25
CA GLU A 109 13.81 -3.36 -12.58
C GLU A 109 14.68 -4.42 -11.90
N CYS A 110 14.45 -4.61 -10.60
CA CYS A 110 15.11 -5.61 -9.78
C CYS A 110 14.09 -6.58 -9.19
N THR A 111 14.48 -7.82 -8.99
CA THR A 111 13.66 -8.83 -8.31
C THR A 111 14.25 -9.16 -6.94
N TYR A 112 13.37 -9.41 -5.98
CA TYR A 112 13.74 -9.76 -4.62
C TYR A 112 12.98 -10.98 -4.14
N SER A 113 13.64 -11.85 -3.38
CA SER A 113 13.02 -12.94 -2.64
C SER A 113 13.63 -13.03 -1.24
N GLY A 114 12.77 -12.96 -0.23
CA GLY A 114 13.18 -13.00 1.18
C GLY A 114 12.33 -13.98 1.99
N GLN A 115 12.96 -14.59 2.99
CA GLN A 115 12.33 -15.47 3.97
C GLN A 115 12.18 -14.73 5.29
N LEU A 116 11.02 -14.87 5.94
CA LEU A 116 10.75 -14.25 7.23
C LEU A 116 11.41 -15.03 8.36
N SER A 117 12.17 -14.31 9.19
CA SER A 117 12.55 -14.70 10.54
C SER A 117 12.19 -13.57 11.52
N ASP A 118 13.12 -12.72 11.89
CA ASP A 118 12.89 -11.41 12.55
C ASP A 118 12.56 -10.31 11.55
N ALA A 119 13.03 -10.47 10.32
CA ALA A 119 12.77 -9.65 9.13
C ALA A 119 12.70 -10.53 7.89
N TYR A 120 12.21 -10.00 6.78
CA TYR A 120 12.38 -10.66 5.50
C TYR A 120 13.82 -10.47 5.03
N SER A 121 14.58 -11.54 5.07
CA SER A 121 16.00 -11.57 4.68
C SER A 121 16.17 -12.36 3.39
N GLY A 122 16.84 -11.77 2.42
CA GLY A 122 17.05 -12.40 1.12
C GLY A 122 17.97 -11.62 0.22
N THR A 123 17.84 -11.85 -1.07
CA THR A 123 18.69 -11.25 -2.09
C THR A 123 17.88 -10.55 -3.16
N MET A 124 18.40 -9.43 -3.60
CA MET A 124 17.89 -8.65 -4.72
C MET A 124 18.80 -8.84 -5.93
N ASN A 125 18.19 -9.03 -7.07
CA ASN A 125 18.88 -9.19 -8.35
C ASN A 125 18.43 -8.10 -9.32
N CYS A 126 19.38 -7.34 -9.81
CA CYS A 126 19.20 -6.30 -10.81
C CYS A 126 20.00 -6.64 -12.08
N PRO A 127 19.66 -6.06 -13.26
CA PRO A 127 20.50 -6.15 -14.43
C PRO A 127 21.94 -5.67 -14.11
N GLY A 128 22.93 -6.52 -14.37
CA GLY A 128 24.34 -6.24 -14.10
C GLY A 128 24.79 -6.33 -12.63
N ARG A 129 23.86 -6.58 -11.68
CA ARG A 129 24.22 -6.75 -10.26
C ARG A 129 23.32 -7.77 -9.59
N ARG A 130 23.85 -8.92 -9.25
CA ARG A 130 23.12 -10.04 -8.64
C ARG A 130 23.53 -10.27 -7.19
N GLY A 131 22.65 -10.90 -6.42
CA GLY A 131 22.93 -11.34 -5.06
C GLY A 131 23.13 -10.20 -4.05
N VAL A 132 22.52 -9.05 -4.29
CA VAL A 132 22.60 -7.93 -3.33
C VAL A 132 21.76 -8.27 -2.10
N PRO A 133 22.36 -8.35 -0.89
CA PRO A 133 21.60 -8.60 0.32
C PRO A 133 20.57 -7.51 0.56
N LEU A 134 19.36 -7.90 0.95
CA LEU A 134 18.30 -6.96 1.32
C LEU A 134 17.50 -7.54 2.49
N LYS A 135 17.37 -6.74 3.55
CA LYS A 135 16.47 -7.01 4.68
C LYS A 135 15.33 -6.02 4.67
N LEU A 136 14.10 -6.50 4.84
CA LEU A 136 12.87 -5.71 4.87
C LEU A 136 12.09 -5.97 6.15
N TRP A 137 11.65 -4.92 6.81
CA TRP A 137 10.73 -4.95 7.95
C TRP A 137 9.40 -4.32 7.56
N VAL A 138 8.32 -4.93 8.02
CA VAL A 138 6.98 -4.36 7.99
C VAL A 138 6.78 -3.59 9.29
N LYS A 139 6.36 -2.33 9.19
CA LYS A 139 6.00 -1.48 10.32
C LYS A 139 4.50 -1.44 10.56
#